data_5f38279c17630438173b9b3f753b30a7
#
_entry.id   5f38279c17630438173b9b3f753b30a7
#
_cell.length_a   1.000
_cell.length_b   1.000
_cell.length_c   1.000
_cell.angle_alpha   90.00
_cell.angle_beta   90.00
_cell.angle_gamma   90.00
#
_symmetry.space_group_name_H-M   'P 1'
#
loop_
_entity.id
_entity.type
_entity.pdbx_description
1 polymer ?
#
loop_
_entity_poly.entity_id
_entity_poly.type
_entity_poly.pdbx_seq_one_letter_code
_entity_poly.pdbx_strand_id
1 'polypeptide(L)'
;MKATLGHLRRADQDFQLIEPGDRIAVGVSGGKDSLLMLYALSLYRHIRNDFTLQAVMLVTSPTPTDTGEIERFCEKLDVPLTVRNTPLYRILFESNSKQSPCPLCARMRRACLCQTAQALGCGKLALGHHREDALETLLMSLIYEGRFHTFHPKTRMSRTGVTVIRPLIYMPEKEIIHMARTLKLPVLLNPCPANGHTKRQEMKELLAELSRRYPRLRDSMLAALQNNRQYSLWDKTPNTQPAEED
;
A
#
# COMPACT_ATOMS: atom_id res chain seq x y z
N MET A 1 -4.27 -7.65 17.69
CA MET A 1 -2.94 -7.01 17.60
C MET A 1 -1.77 -7.98 17.44
N LYS A 2 -1.68 -9.08 18.22
CA LYS A 2 -0.58 -10.06 18.07
C LYS A 2 -0.42 -10.60 16.63
N ALA A 3 -1.52 -10.95 15.96
CA ALA A 3 -1.50 -11.40 14.56
C ALA A 3 -1.01 -10.29 13.61
N THR A 4 -1.50 -9.05 13.76
CA THR A 4 -1.08 -7.89 12.96
C THR A 4 0.44 -7.66 13.03
N LEU A 5 0.99 -7.67 14.25
CA LEU A 5 2.45 -7.55 14.44
C LEU A 5 3.20 -8.77 13.88
N GLY A 6 2.57 -9.96 13.89
CA GLY A 6 3.12 -11.17 13.29
C GLY A 6 3.27 -11.02 11.76
N HIS A 7 2.23 -10.52 11.07
CA HIS A 7 2.27 -10.25 9.63
C HIS A 7 3.32 -9.18 9.28
N LEU A 8 3.36 -8.08 10.07
CA LEU A 8 4.32 -7.00 9.87
C LEU A 8 5.75 -7.50 10.04
N ARG A 9 6.04 -8.22 11.13
CA ARG A 9 7.37 -8.77 11.41
C ARG A 9 7.81 -9.74 10.30
N ARG A 10 6.91 -10.61 9.85
CA ARG A 10 7.20 -11.52 8.73
C ARG A 10 7.56 -10.73 7.47
N ALA A 11 6.77 -9.70 7.11
CA ALA A 11 7.05 -8.87 5.94
C ALA A 11 8.40 -8.13 6.08
N ASP A 12 8.70 -7.63 7.28
CA ASP A 12 9.98 -6.98 7.58
C ASP A 12 11.17 -7.96 7.40
N GLN A 13 11.06 -9.16 7.94
CA GLN A 13 12.08 -10.21 7.84
C GLN A 13 12.29 -10.69 6.40
N ASP A 14 11.21 -11.00 5.67
CA ASP A 14 11.29 -11.57 4.32
C ASP A 14 11.82 -10.55 3.29
N PHE A 15 11.51 -9.25 3.48
CA PHE A 15 11.85 -8.21 2.50
C PHE A 15 12.84 -7.17 3.03
N GLN A 16 13.32 -7.30 4.25
CA GLN A 16 14.24 -6.35 4.90
C GLN A 16 13.71 -4.90 4.77
N LEU A 17 12.45 -4.70 5.21
CA LEU A 17 11.75 -3.43 5.03
C LEU A 17 12.34 -2.32 5.90
N ILE A 18 12.71 -2.65 7.15
CA ILE A 18 13.16 -1.69 8.16
C ILE A 18 14.57 -2.05 8.63
N GLU A 19 15.47 -1.10 8.57
CA GLU A 19 16.87 -1.22 9.01
C GLU A 19 17.11 -0.34 10.26
N PRO A 20 18.09 -0.67 11.11
CA PRO A 20 18.45 0.17 12.25
C PRO A 20 18.82 1.59 11.80
N GLY A 21 18.33 2.59 12.53
CA GLY A 21 18.56 4.00 12.21
C GLY A 21 17.59 4.60 11.18
N ASP A 22 16.65 3.83 10.64
CA ASP A 22 15.69 4.33 9.67
C ASP A 22 14.81 5.47 10.21
N ARG A 23 14.59 6.48 9.37
CA ARG A 23 13.53 7.48 9.53
C ARG A 23 12.45 7.20 8.50
N ILE A 24 11.27 6.79 8.96
CA ILE A 24 10.20 6.28 8.11
C ILE A 24 9.04 7.27 8.10
N ALA A 25 8.72 7.82 6.93
CA ALA A 25 7.47 8.53 6.72
C ALA A 25 6.34 7.51 6.56
N VAL A 26 5.21 7.71 7.24
CA VAL A 26 4.02 6.87 7.15
C VAL A 26 2.94 7.64 6.41
N GLY A 27 2.57 7.18 5.22
CA GLY A 27 1.51 7.80 4.43
C GLY A 27 0.14 7.53 5.03
N VAL A 28 -0.48 8.55 5.62
CA VAL A 28 -1.81 8.49 6.25
C VAL A 28 -2.84 9.08 5.29
N SER A 29 -3.78 8.26 4.82
CA SER A 29 -4.86 8.70 3.93
C SER A 29 -6.19 8.95 4.67
N GLY A 30 -6.24 8.70 5.98
CA GLY A 30 -7.47 8.65 6.75
C GLY A 30 -8.26 7.34 6.58
N GLY A 31 -7.87 6.45 5.67
CA GLY A 31 -8.50 5.13 5.51
C GLY A 31 -8.00 4.11 6.53
N LYS A 32 -8.83 3.08 6.79
CA LYS A 32 -8.58 2.01 7.75
C LYS A 32 -7.19 1.39 7.66
N ASP A 33 -6.69 1.17 6.42
CA ASP A 33 -5.44 0.47 6.16
C ASP A 33 -4.22 1.31 6.58
N SER A 34 -4.23 2.59 6.24
CA SER A 34 -3.16 3.52 6.60
C SER A 34 -3.10 3.82 8.10
N LEU A 35 -4.27 3.90 8.75
CA LEU A 35 -4.35 4.12 10.20
C LEU A 35 -3.90 2.89 11.00
N LEU A 36 -4.33 1.69 10.55
CA LEU A 36 -3.85 0.45 11.17
C LEU A 36 -2.35 0.27 10.98
N MET A 37 -1.83 0.60 9.80
CA MET A 37 -0.38 0.56 9.54
C MET A 37 0.37 1.50 10.48
N LEU A 38 -0.08 2.75 10.63
CA LEU A 38 0.52 3.71 11.55
C LEU A 38 0.53 3.17 12.98
N TYR A 39 -0.61 2.64 13.46
CA TYR A 39 -0.73 2.04 14.78
C TYR A 39 0.20 0.83 14.97
N ALA A 40 0.24 -0.07 13.99
CA ALA A 40 1.09 -1.26 14.05
C ALA A 40 2.59 -0.90 14.03
N LEU A 41 3.00 0.08 13.20
CA LEU A 41 4.37 0.56 13.15
C LEU A 41 4.77 1.29 14.44
N SER A 42 3.86 2.05 15.08
CA SER A 42 4.16 2.69 16.37
C SER A 42 4.44 1.66 17.46
N LEU A 43 3.65 0.58 17.52
CA LEU A 43 3.92 -0.53 18.44
C LEU A 43 5.21 -1.27 18.10
N TYR A 44 5.47 -1.48 16.81
CA TYR A 44 6.68 -2.18 16.35
C TYR A 44 7.94 -1.36 16.65
N ARG A 45 7.86 -0.02 16.55
CA ARG A 45 8.91 0.91 16.98
C ARG A 45 9.29 0.70 18.45
N HIS A 46 8.31 0.57 19.34
CA HIS A 46 8.58 0.31 20.77
C HIS A 46 9.23 -1.06 21.03
N ILE A 47 8.95 -2.05 20.19
CA ILE A 47 9.57 -3.39 20.32
C ILE A 47 11.01 -3.38 19.80
N ARG A 48 11.27 -2.77 18.64
CA ARG A 48 12.59 -2.74 18.02
C ARG A 48 13.50 -1.63 18.57
N ASN A 49 12.92 -0.48 18.86
CA ASN A 49 13.58 0.71 19.41
C ASN A 49 14.81 1.22 18.59
N ASP A 50 14.82 0.96 17.28
CA ASP A 50 15.94 1.25 16.40
C ASP A 50 15.57 2.05 15.14
N PHE A 51 14.34 2.56 15.05
CA PHE A 51 13.88 3.43 13.97
C PHE A 51 12.88 4.48 14.46
N THR A 52 12.66 5.53 13.67
CA THR A 52 11.72 6.62 13.97
C THR A 52 10.61 6.74 12.94
N LEU A 53 9.48 7.33 13.36
CA LEU A 53 8.29 7.50 12.51
C LEU A 53 7.92 8.98 12.39
N GLN A 54 7.45 9.36 11.20
CA GLN A 54 6.85 10.64 10.87
C GLN A 54 5.59 10.39 10.05
N ALA A 55 4.40 10.75 10.54
CA ALA A 55 3.16 10.64 9.77
C ALA A 55 3.07 11.76 8.72
N VAL A 56 2.60 11.43 7.53
CA VAL A 56 2.38 12.38 6.43
C VAL A 56 0.99 12.19 5.86
N MET A 57 0.16 13.23 5.91
CA MET A 57 -1.17 13.23 5.31
C MET A 57 -1.23 14.22 4.15
N LEU A 58 -1.70 13.77 2.99
CA LEU A 58 -2.01 14.63 1.84
C LEU A 58 -3.51 14.93 1.83
N VAL A 59 -3.85 16.20 1.94
CA VAL A 59 -5.21 16.70 1.69
C VAL A 59 -5.34 16.98 0.20
N THR A 60 -6.23 16.24 -0.45
CA THR A 60 -6.49 16.35 -1.90
C THR A 60 -7.88 16.89 -2.19
N SER A 61 -8.71 17.12 -1.17
CA SER A 61 -10.07 17.69 -1.31
C SER A 61 -10.01 19.17 -1.68
N PRO A 62 -10.94 19.68 -2.50
CA PRO A 62 -11.11 21.11 -2.74
C PRO A 62 -11.70 21.84 -1.52
N THR A 63 -12.39 21.10 -0.63
CA THR A 63 -12.97 21.62 0.60
C THR A 63 -12.04 21.35 1.80
N PRO A 64 -12.08 22.19 2.85
CA PRO A 64 -11.34 21.92 4.07
C PRO A 64 -11.65 20.51 4.61
N THR A 65 -10.62 19.75 4.89
CA THR A 65 -10.74 18.42 5.51
C THR A 65 -10.47 18.56 6.99
N ASP A 66 -11.41 18.12 7.83
CA ASP A 66 -11.16 18.06 9.28
C ASP A 66 -10.15 16.94 9.56
N THR A 67 -8.98 17.33 10.01
CA THR A 67 -7.87 16.43 10.37
C THR A 67 -7.73 16.21 11.88
N GLY A 68 -8.55 16.86 12.69
CA GLY A 68 -8.39 16.90 14.14
C GLY A 68 -8.41 15.54 14.83
N GLU A 69 -9.21 14.58 14.33
CA GLU A 69 -9.19 13.21 14.88
C GLU A 69 -7.90 12.46 14.53
N ILE A 70 -7.35 12.70 13.32
CA ILE A 70 -6.08 12.09 12.90
C ILE A 70 -4.92 12.71 13.68
N GLU A 71 -4.95 14.02 13.91
CA GLU A 71 -3.95 14.74 14.73
C GLU A 71 -3.89 14.15 16.14
N ARG A 72 -5.05 14.08 16.82
CA ARG A 72 -5.17 13.48 18.16
C ARG A 72 -4.73 12.00 18.18
N PHE A 73 -5.00 11.28 17.09
CA PHE A 73 -4.56 9.88 16.98
C PHE A 73 -3.03 9.79 16.86
N CYS A 74 -2.40 10.63 16.05
CA CYS A 74 -0.95 10.69 15.92
C CYS A 74 -0.27 11.12 17.25
N GLU A 75 -0.82 12.09 17.96
CA GLU A 75 -0.36 12.53 19.30
C GLU A 75 -0.37 11.37 20.29
N LYS A 76 -1.47 10.59 20.36
CA LYS A 76 -1.57 9.40 21.24
C LYS A 76 -0.53 8.33 20.91
N LEU A 77 -0.05 8.27 19.68
CA LEU A 77 0.98 7.32 19.24
C LEU A 77 2.40 7.88 19.37
N ASP A 78 2.55 9.10 19.83
CA ASP A 78 3.83 9.82 19.86
C ASP A 78 4.51 9.81 18.47
N VAL A 79 3.74 10.11 17.42
CA VAL A 79 4.21 10.22 16.04
C VAL A 79 3.85 11.61 15.50
N PRO A 80 4.84 12.47 15.19
CA PRO A 80 4.58 13.78 14.60
C PRO A 80 3.82 13.65 13.29
N LEU A 81 2.83 14.52 13.03
CA LEU A 81 2.06 14.56 11.80
C LEU A 81 2.40 15.81 10.99
N THR A 82 2.67 15.60 9.69
CA THR A 82 2.75 16.67 8.69
C THR A 82 1.55 16.57 7.75
N VAL A 83 0.70 17.58 7.74
CA VAL A 83 -0.42 17.72 6.80
C VAL A 83 0.02 18.61 5.65
N ARG A 84 -0.13 18.13 4.40
CA ARG A 84 0.22 18.86 3.18
C ARG A 84 -1.00 19.00 2.27
N ASN A 85 -1.43 20.22 2.04
CA ASN A 85 -2.44 20.53 1.03
C ASN A 85 -1.85 20.38 -0.38
N THR A 86 -2.62 19.81 -1.29
CA THR A 86 -2.17 19.56 -2.66
C THR A 86 -3.24 19.98 -3.66
N PRO A 87 -2.88 20.51 -4.84
CA PRO A 87 -3.82 20.87 -5.88
C PRO A 87 -4.30 19.66 -6.72
N LEU A 88 -4.07 18.44 -6.24
CA LEU A 88 -4.32 17.21 -7.01
C LEU A 88 -5.77 17.07 -7.48
N TYR A 89 -6.74 17.49 -6.67
CA TYR A 89 -8.15 17.44 -7.07
C TYR A 89 -8.41 18.28 -8.32
N ARG A 90 -7.94 19.53 -8.32
CA ARG A 90 -8.10 20.45 -9.45
C ARG A 90 -7.45 19.88 -10.71
N ILE A 91 -6.23 19.37 -10.60
CA ILE A 91 -5.48 18.79 -11.72
C ILE A 91 -6.20 17.56 -12.30
N LEU A 92 -6.83 16.75 -11.47
CA LEU A 92 -7.39 15.45 -11.88
C LEU A 92 -8.85 15.53 -12.34
N PHE A 93 -9.64 16.43 -11.78
CA PHE A 93 -11.08 16.47 -11.99
C PHE A 93 -11.59 17.75 -12.69
N GLU A 94 -10.84 18.85 -12.65
CA GLU A 94 -11.19 20.08 -13.36
C GLU A 94 -10.54 20.15 -14.76
N SER A 95 -9.55 19.30 -15.07
CA SER A 95 -9.02 19.16 -16.43
C SER A 95 -9.92 18.18 -17.22
N ASN A 96 -10.41 18.60 -18.39
CA ASN A 96 -11.30 17.84 -19.31
C ASN A 96 -10.66 16.55 -19.88
N SER A 97 -9.99 15.76 -19.06
CA SER A 97 -9.36 14.50 -19.48
C SER A 97 -10.41 13.40 -19.61
N LYS A 98 -10.55 12.82 -20.81
CA LYS A 98 -11.42 11.66 -21.09
C LYS A 98 -10.91 10.34 -20.46
N GLN A 99 -9.74 10.34 -19.84
CA GLN A 99 -9.14 9.15 -19.25
C GLN A 99 -9.50 9.00 -17.77
N SER A 100 -9.59 7.75 -17.29
CA SER A 100 -9.78 7.48 -15.85
C SER A 100 -8.70 8.19 -15.02
N PRO A 101 -9.07 9.05 -14.05
CA PRO A 101 -8.09 9.82 -13.28
C PRO A 101 -7.28 8.95 -12.30
N CYS A 102 -7.73 7.72 -12.01
CA CYS A 102 -7.17 6.88 -10.95
C CYS A 102 -5.68 6.54 -11.10
N PRO A 103 -5.16 6.10 -12.26
CA PRO A 103 -3.73 5.79 -12.40
C PRO A 103 -2.85 7.04 -12.23
N LEU A 104 -3.29 8.17 -12.78
CA LEU A 104 -2.58 9.44 -12.65
C LEU A 104 -2.61 9.93 -11.20
N CYS A 105 -3.76 9.88 -10.54
CA CYS A 105 -3.93 10.20 -9.12
C CYS A 105 -2.97 9.38 -8.24
N ALA A 106 -2.94 8.07 -8.40
CA ALA A 106 -2.07 7.20 -7.61
C ALA A 106 -0.58 7.55 -7.80
N ARG A 107 -0.16 7.83 -9.05
CA ARG A 107 1.21 8.23 -9.36
C ARG A 107 1.57 9.59 -8.75
N MET A 108 0.70 10.58 -8.87
CA MET A 108 0.94 11.93 -8.35
C MET A 108 0.93 11.94 -6.82
N ARG A 109 -0.03 11.27 -6.17
CA ARG A 109 -0.06 11.15 -4.71
C ARG A 109 1.21 10.50 -4.16
N ARG A 110 1.67 9.40 -4.78
CA ARG A 110 2.92 8.75 -4.39
C ARG A 110 4.12 9.67 -4.57
N ALA A 111 4.20 10.42 -5.68
CA ALA A 111 5.27 11.39 -5.90
C ALA A 111 5.28 12.49 -4.83
N CYS A 112 4.13 13.07 -4.49
CA CYS A 112 4.00 14.08 -3.43
C CYS A 112 4.40 13.51 -2.05
N LEU A 113 3.99 12.28 -1.73
CA LEU A 113 4.39 11.62 -0.48
C LEU A 113 5.90 11.41 -0.42
N CYS A 114 6.53 10.91 -1.50
CA CYS A 114 7.98 10.72 -1.55
C CYS A 114 8.75 12.03 -1.43
N GLN A 115 8.31 13.10 -2.08
CA GLN A 115 8.91 14.43 -1.95
C GLN A 115 8.79 14.97 -0.51
N THR A 116 7.63 14.79 0.12
CA THR A 116 7.42 15.21 1.50
C THR A 116 8.29 14.39 2.46
N ALA A 117 8.37 13.07 2.27
CA ALA A 117 9.24 12.20 3.05
C ALA A 117 10.72 12.64 2.94
N GLN A 118 11.19 12.93 1.72
CA GLN A 118 12.55 13.43 1.47
C GLN A 118 12.79 14.76 2.18
N ALA A 119 11.87 15.72 2.09
CA ALA A 119 11.98 17.02 2.74
C ALA A 119 12.03 16.91 4.29
N LEU A 120 11.38 15.90 4.86
CA LEU A 120 11.42 15.58 6.28
C LEU A 120 12.65 14.74 6.70
N GLY A 121 13.58 14.47 5.77
CA GLY A 121 14.76 13.65 6.01
C GLY A 121 14.43 12.17 6.24
N CYS A 122 13.29 11.67 5.76
CA CYS A 122 12.91 10.28 5.85
C CYS A 122 13.41 9.51 4.61
N GLY A 123 14.24 8.50 4.82
CA GLY A 123 14.75 7.64 3.74
C GLY A 123 13.73 6.61 3.24
N LYS A 124 12.70 6.34 4.03
CA LYS A 124 11.65 5.36 3.71
C LYS A 124 10.25 5.97 3.80
N LEU A 125 9.32 5.45 2.96
CA LEU A 125 7.90 5.80 2.97
C LEU A 125 7.07 4.51 3.10
N ALA A 126 6.37 4.34 4.22
CA ALA A 126 5.44 3.23 4.42
C ALA A 126 4.07 3.55 3.82
N LEU A 127 3.52 2.62 3.04
CA LEU A 127 2.18 2.69 2.44
C LEU A 127 1.33 1.50 2.89
N GLY A 128 0.06 1.74 3.21
CA GLY A 128 -0.88 0.78 3.77
C GLY A 128 -1.44 -0.26 2.78
N HIS A 129 -0.67 -0.63 1.75
CA HIS A 129 -1.07 -1.71 0.86
C HIS A 129 -1.00 -3.06 1.57
N HIS A 130 -2.03 -3.86 1.38
CA HIS A 130 -2.18 -5.16 2.03
C HIS A 130 -2.24 -6.32 1.00
N ARG A 131 -2.47 -7.55 1.47
CA ARG A 131 -2.47 -8.75 0.64
C ARG A 131 -3.41 -8.66 -0.56
N GLU A 132 -4.66 -8.31 -0.31
CA GLU A 132 -5.67 -8.23 -1.37
C GLU A 132 -5.33 -7.17 -2.42
N ASP A 133 -4.72 -6.03 -2.05
CA ASP A 133 -4.25 -5.04 -3.01
C ASP A 133 -3.24 -5.61 -4.02
N ALA A 134 -2.34 -6.49 -3.56
CA ALA A 134 -1.37 -7.15 -4.43
C ALA A 134 -2.05 -8.13 -5.38
N LEU A 135 -3.02 -8.91 -4.89
CA LEU A 135 -3.77 -9.88 -5.67
C LEU A 135 -4.70 -9.20 -6.70
N GLU A 136 -5.39 -8.13 -6.30
CA GLU A 136 -6.20 -7.30 -7.19
C GLU A 136 -5.35 -6.67 -8.29
N THR A 137 -4.15 -6.17 -7.93
CA THR A 137 -3.21 -5.60 -8.91
C THR A 137 -2.71 -6.67 -9.89
N LEU A 138 -2.43 -7.88 -9.43
CA LEU A 138 -2.07 -9.00 -10.30
C LEU A 138 -3.20 -9.31 -11.28
N LEU A 139 -4.45 -9.42 -10.83
CA LEU A 139 -5.60 -9.66 -11.71
C LEU A 139 -5.80 -8.52 -12.72
N MET A 140 -5.67 -7.27 -12.29
CA MET A 140 -5.72 -6.12 -13.20
C MET A 140 -4.66 -6.22 -14.29
N SER A 141 -3.42 -6.55 -13.91
CA SER A 141 -2.31 -6.67 -14.84
C SER A 141 -2.48 -7.81 -15.82
N LEU A 142 -2.99 -8.96 -15.37
CA LEU A 142 -3.30 -10.12 -16.22
C LEU A 142 -4.43 -9.81 -17.21
N ILE A 143 -5.53 -9.24 -16.75
CA ILE A 143 -6.75 -9.06 -17.54
C ILE A 143 -6.65 -7.88 -18.50
N TYR A 144 -6.08 -6.75 -18.06
CA TYR A 144 -6.07 -5.51 -18.84
C TYR A 144 -4.74 -5.21 -19.53
N GLU A 145 -3.63 -5.75 -19.04
CA GLU A 145 -2.30 -5.44 -19.54
C GLU A 145 -1.58 -6.65 -20.18
N GLY A 146 -2.12 -7.86 -20.03
CA GLY A 146 -1.48 -9.10 -20.47
C GLY A 146 -0.12 -9.33 -19.80
N ARG A 147 0.04 -8.93 -18.56
CA ARG A 147 1.31 -8.98 -17.83
C ARG A 147 1.15 -9.69 -16.50
N PHE A 148 2.09 -10.57 -16.16
CA PHE A 148 2.18 -11.14 -14.81
C PHE A 148 2.95 -10.16 -13.91
N HIS A 149 2.24 -9.18 -13.35
CA HIS A 149 2.85 -8.10 -12.59
C HIS A 149 2.02 -7.65 -11.39
N THR A 150 2.69 -7.30 -10.30
CA THR A 150 2.16 -6.55 -9.15
C THR A 150 3.24 -5.63 -8.59
N PHE A 151 2.90 -4.79 -7.63
CA PHE A 151 3.89 -3.94 -6.96
C PHE A 151 4.74 -4.74 -5.96
N HIS A 152 6.00 -4.38 -5.82
CA HIS A 152 6.91 -5.02 -4.86
C HIS A 152 6.70 -4.55 -3.43
N PRO A 153 6.96 -5.39 -2.40
CA PRO A 153 6.92 -5.00 -0.99
C PRO A 153 7.90 -3.87 -0.63
N LYS A 154 9.06 -3.80 -1.29
CA LYS A 154 10.10 -2.77 -1.15
C LYS A 154 10.47 -2.25 -2.54
N THR A 155 10.44 -0.93 -2.75
CA THR A 155 10.73 -0.29 -4.05
C THR A 155 11.49 1.02 -3.86
N ARG A 156 12.69 1.13 -4.41
CA ARG A 156 13.44 2.40 -4.42
C ARG A 156 12.94 3.32 -5.53
N MET A 157 12.63 4.55 -5.18
CA MET A 157 12.17 5.58 -6.13
C MET A 157 13.36 6.36 -6.68
N SER A 158 13.63 6.23 -7.98
CA SER A 158 14.82 6.81 -8.63
C SER A 158 14.91 8.33 -8.49
N ARG A 159 13.80 9.05 -8.58
CA ARG A 159 13.77 10.53 -8.55
C ARG A 159 14.06 11.14 -7.18
N THR A 160 13.62 10.49 -6.11
CA THR A 160 13.72 11.02 -4.73
C THR A 160 14.72 10.24 -3.88
N GLY A 161 15.16 9.06 -4.33
CA GLY A 161 15.96 8.15 -3.53
C GLY A 161 15.20 7.49 -2.36
N VAL A 162 13.95 7.91 -2.09
CA VAL A 162 13.12 7.35 -1.01
C VAL A 162 12.73 5.92 -1.35
N THR A 163 12.81 5.01 -0.38
CA THR A 163 12.37 3.63 -0.52
C THR A 163 10.93 3.47 -0.02
N VAL A 164 10.02 3.13 -0.92
CA VAL A 164 8.63 2.79 -0.56
C VAL A 164 8.59 1.37 0.00
N ILE A 165 8.00 1.21 1.19
CA ILE A 165 7.80 -0.08 1.86
C ILE A 165 6.32 -0.34 2.12
N ARG A 166 5.93 -1.63 2.20
CA ARG A 166 4.54 -2.07 2.42
C ARG A 166 4.45 -3.08 3.56
N PRO A 167 4.45 -2.61 4.81
CA PRO A 167 4.53 -3.47 5.99
C PRO A 167 3.34 -4.42 6.17
N LEU A 168 2.17 -4.08 5.60
CA LEU A 168 0.95 -4.91 5.69
C LEU A 168 0.77 -5.88 4.52
N ILE A 169 1.79 -6.10 3.68
CA ILE A 169 1.68 -6.89 2.43
C ILE A 169 1.17 -8.32 2.64
N TYR A 170 1.37 -8.91 3.80
CA TYR A 170 0.88 -10.23 4.16
C TYR A 170 -0.46 -10.22 4.89
N MET A 171 -0.93 -9.05 5.31
CA MET A 171 -2.11 -8.95 6.15
C MET A 171 -3.39 -9.06 5.31
N PRO A 172 -4.32 -9.98 5.65
CA PRO A 172 -5.62 -10.08 5.00
C PRO A 172 -6.51 -8.86 5.29
N GLU A 173 -7.22 -8.34 4.28
CA GLU A 173 -8.12 -7.17 4.45
C GLU A 173 -9.17 -7.40 5.55
N LYS A 174 -9.70 -8.62 5.66
CA LYS A 174 -10.68 -8.97 6.71
C LYS A 174 -10.15 -8.72 8.13
N GLU A 175 -8.85 -8.96 8.35
CA GLU A 175 -8.21 -8.71 9.64
C GLU A 175 -8.01 -7.21 9.86
N ILE A 176 -7.69 -6.44 8.81
CA ILE A 176 -7.61 -4.97 8.88
C ILE A 176 -8.95 -4.38 9.28
N ILE A 177 -10.05 -4.81 8.63
CA ILE A 177 -11.41 -4.37 8.95
C ILE A 177 -11.76 -4.68 10.40
N HIS A 178 -11.48 -5.91 10.84
CA HIS A 178 -11.73 -6.32 12.22
C HIS A 178 -10.94 -5.47 13.22
N MET A 179 -9.63 -5.29 12.98
CA MET A 179 -8.78 -4.50 13.86
C MET A 179 -9.14 -3.01 13.88
N ALA A 180 -9.49 -2.43 12.73
CA ALA A 180 -9.92 -1.04 12.64
C ALA A 180 -11.17 -0.78 13.50
N ARG A 181 -12.14 -1.70 13.48
CA ARG A 181 -13.34 -1.65 14.33
C ARG A 181 -13.02 -1.84 15.81
N THR A 182 -12.22 -2.85 16.13
CA THR A 182 -11.84 -3.17 17.53
C THR A 182 -11.10 -2.03 18.20
N LEU A 183 -10.19 -1.37 17.47
CA LEU A 183 -9.39 -0.24 17.95
C LEU A 183 -10.12 1.10 17.84
N LYS A 184 -11.33 1.12 17.25
CA LYS A 184 -12.11 2.35 16.99
C LYS A 184 -11.25 3.42 16.29
N LEU A 185 -10.52 2.99 15.23
CA LEU A 185 -9.66 3.92 14.50
C LEU A 185 -10.48 5.07 13.89
N PRO A 186 -9.96 6.32 13.87
CA PRO A 186 -10.65 7.50 13.36
C PRO A 186 -10.67 7.52 11.83
N VAL A 187 -11.45 6.61 11.22
CA VAL A 187 -11.52 6.46 9.77
C VAL A 187 -12.33 7.58 9.15
N LEU A 188 -11.71 8.36 8.28
CA LEU A 188 -12.36 9.41 7.52
C LEU A 188 -13.09 8.86 6.30
N LEU A 189 -14.20 9.47 5.95
CA LEU A 189 -14.90 9.18 4.70
C LEU A 189 -14.03 9.61 3.51
N ASN A 190 -13.94 8.75 2.50
CA ASN A 190 -13.20 9.07 1.28
C ASN A 190 -14.05 10.00 0.38
N PRO A 191 -13.67 11.27 0.17
CA PRO A 191 -14.44 12.22 -0.63
C PRO A 191 -14.26 12.03 -2.15
N CYS A 192 -13.51 11.03 -2.60
CA CYS A 192 -13.22 10.82 -4.02
C CYS A 192 -14.48 10.43 -4.79
N PRO A 193 -14.89 11.19 -5.85
CA PRO A 193 -16.09 10.87 -6.64
C PRO A 193 -15.96 9.55 -7.43
N ALA A 194 -14.74 9.07 -7.68
CA ALA A 194 -14.50 7.77 -8.32
C ALA A 194 -14.55 6.58 -7.34
N ASN A 195 -14.82 6.82 -6.05
CA ASN A 195 -14.87 5.75 -5.06
C ASN A 195 -15.99 4.76 -5.37
N GLY A 196 -15.67 3.45 -5.39
CA GLY A 196 -16.64 2.37 -5.66
C GLY A 196 -16.86 2.06 -7.16
N HIS A 197 -16.40 2.89 -8.09
CA HIS A 197 -16.58 2.73 -9.55
C HIS A 197 -15.23 2.61 -10.27
N THR A 198 -14.40 1.68 -9.86
CA THR A 198 -13.04 1.53 -10.42
C THR A 198 -12.78 0.10 -10.89
N LYS A 199 -11.86 -0.05 -11.85
CA LYS A 199 -11.35 -1.37 -12.27
C LYS A 199 -10.85 -2.22 -11.09
N ARG A 200 -10.33 -1.58 -10.05
CA ARG A 200 -9.92 -2.26 -8.82
C ARG A 200 -11.12 -2.85 -8.07
N GLN A 201 -12.25 -2.15 -8.04
CA GLN A 201 -13.47 -2.66 -7.41
C GLN A 201 -14.01 -3.89 -8.16
N GLU A 202 -13.98 -3.87 -9.49
CA GLU A 202 -14.32 -5.04 -10.31
C GLU A 202 -13.43 -6.26 -9.97
N MET A 203 -12.12 -6.05 -9.82
CA MET A 203 -11.18 -7.13 -9.45
C MET A 203 -11.40 -7.63 -8.02
N LYS A 204 -11.76 -6.76 -7.11
CA LYS A 204 -12.12 -7.12 -5.73
C LYS A 204 -13.33 -8.04 -5.70
N GLU A 205 -14.36 -7.72 -6.48
CA GLU A 205 -15.59 -8.54 -6.61
C GLU A 205 -15.27 -9.89 -7.27
N LEU A 206 -14.52 -9.89 -8.35
CA LEU A 206 -14.05 -11.11 -9.02
C LEU A 206 -13.24 -12.00 -8.07
N LEU A 207 -12.29 -11.43 -7.34
CA LEU A 207 -11.48 -12.16 -6.35
C LEU A 207 -12.35 -12.75 -5.22
N ALA A 208 -13.39 -12.02 -4.80
CA ALA A 208 -14.33 -12.50 -3.80
C ALA A 208 -15.18 -13.67 -4.32
N GLU A 209 -15.65 -13.59 -5.56
CA GLU A 209 -16.41 -14.65 -6.22
C GLU A 209 -15.57 -15.92 -6.41
N LEU A 210 -14.37 -15.79 -6.99
CA LEU A 210 -13.45 -16.90 -7.17
C LEU A 210 -13.03 -17.54 -5.84
N SER A 211 -12.86 -16.75 -4.77
CA SER A 211 -12.50 -17.26 -3.45
C SER A 211 -13.62 -18.06 -2.78
N ARG A 212 -14.88 -17.83 -3.14
CA ARG A 212 -16.02 -18.67 -2.68
C ARG A 212 -15.95 -20.05 -3.31
N ARG A 213 -15.57 -20.12 -4.60
CA ARG A 213 -15.46 -21.38 -5.34
C ARG A 213 -14.16 -22.13 -5.00
N TYR A 214 -13.06 -21.38 -4.76
CA TYR A 214 -11.73 -21.92 -4.48
C TYR A 214 -11.19 -21.33 -3.16
N PRO A 215 -11.46 -21.96 -2.00
CA PRO A 215 -11.14 -21.39 -0.69
C PRO A 215 -9.65 -21.05 -0.46
N ARG A 216 -8.74 -21.76 -1.14
CA ARG A 216 -7.29 -21.54 -1.05
C ARG A 216 -6.74 -20.57 -2.09
N LEU A 217 -7.57 -19.99 -2.96
CA LEU A 217 -7.13 -19.16 -4.08
C LEU A 217 -6.18 -18.03 -3.66
N ARG A 218 -6.54 -17.27 -2.63
CA ARG A 218 -5.74 -16.13 -2.18
C ARG A 218 -4.37 -16.53 -1.69
N ASP A 219 -4.28 -17.66 -0.99
CA ASP A 219 -3.01 -18.18 -0.49
C ASP A 219 -2.17 -18.74 -1.64
N SER A 220 -2.78 -19.43 -2.60
CA SER A 220 -2.10 -19.92 -3.79
C SER A 220 -1.58 -18.78 -4.68
N MET A 221 -2.39 -17.73 -4.89
CA MET A 221 -1.94 -16.55 -5.64
C MET A 221 -0.79 -15.82 -4.94
N LEU A 222 -0.84 -15.69 -3.59
CA LEU A 222 0.25 -15.09 -2.84
C LEU A 222 1.52 -15.94 -2.91
N ALA A 223 1.41 -17.26 -2.80
CA ALA A 223 2.52 -18.19 -2.97
C ALA A 223 3.13 -18.07 -4.38
N ALA A 224 2.30 -17.98 -5.41
CA ALA A 224 2.77 -17.74 -6.78
C ALA A 224 3.59 -16.45 -6.88
N LEU A 225 3.15 -15.34 -6.30
CA LEU A 225 3.92 -14.08 -6.29
C LEU A 225 5.29 -14.19 -5.60
N GLN A 226 5.46 -15.15 -4.70
CA GLN A 226 6.71 -15.39 -3.96
C GLN A 226 7.64 -16.37 -4.66
N ASN A 227 7.12 -17.23 -5.52
CA ASN A 227 7.84 -18.31 -6.18
C ASN A 227 8.40 -17.91 -7.55
N ASN A 228 8.92 -16.71 -7.70
CA ASN A 228 9.38 -16.17 -8.99
C ASN A 228 10.49 -16.97 -9.67
N ARG A 229 11.20 -17.85 -8.97
CA ARG A 229 12.25 -18.72 -9.52
C ARG A 229 11.71 -20.00 -10.15
N GLN A 230 10.42 -20.30 -9.97
CA GLN A 230 9.77 -21.55 -10.44
C GLN A 230 8.83 -21.29 -11.62
N TYR A 231 8.89 -20.11 -12.24
CA TYR A 231 8.07 -19.84 -13.41
C TYR A 231 8.72 -20.38 -14.68
N SER A 232 8.03 -21.32 -15.32
CA SER A 232 8.30 -21.75 -16.70
C SER A 232 7.42 -20.90 -17.63
N LEU A 233 7.83 -19.66 -17.92
CA LEU A 233 7.14 -18.79 -18.87
C LEU A 233 7.79 -18.88 -20.24
N TRP A 234 6.95 -18.76 -21.29
CA TRP A 234 7.44 -18.82 -22.66
C TRP A 234 8.28 -17.59 -23.00
N ASP A 235 9.53 -17.79 -23.37
CA ASP A 235 10.38 -16.76 -23.93
C ASP A 235 10.25 -16.74 -25.46
N LYS A 236 10.02 -15.55 -26.04
CA LYS A 236 9.99 -15.38 -27.51
C LYS A 236 11.40 -15.28 -28.13
N THR A 237 12.42 -15.04 -27.32
CA THR A 237 13.81 -15.12 -27.77
C THR A 237 14.15 -16.61 -27.95
N PRO A 238 14.72 -17.02 -29.08
CA PRO A 238 15.13 -18.42 -29.27
C PRO A 238 16.16 -18.77 -28.19
N ASN A 239 15.72 -19.46 -27.15
CA ASN A 239 16.63 -20.05 -26.20
C ASN A 239 17.26 -21.25 -26.95
N THR A 240 18.57 -21.27 -27.11
CA THR A 240 19.30 -22.33 -27.81
C THR A 240 19.34 -23.64 -27.02
N GLN A 241 18.69 -23.71 -25.86
CA GLN A 241 18.55 -24.92 -25.06
C GLN A 241 17.05 -25.29 -24.92
N PRO A 242 16.66 -26.52 -25.31
CA PRO A 242 15.31 -27.03 -25.03
C PRO A 242 15.09 -27.08 -23.53
N ALA A 243 13.85 -26.77 -23.06
CA ALA A 243 13.47 -26.95 -21.68
C ALA A 243 13.62 -28.44 -21.33
N GLU A 244 14.40 -28.76 -20.31
CA GLU A 244 14.42 -30.08 -19.71
C GLU A 244 13.22 -30.17 -18.78
N GLU A 245 12.24 -31.00 -19.12
CA GLU A 245 11.12 -31.37 -18.23
C GLU A 245 11.55 -32.64 -17.46
N ASP A 246 11.62 -32.53 -16.12
CA ASP A 246 11.74 -33.63 -15.17
C ASP A 246 10.36 -34.21 -14.82
#